data_5a9acfe99d1d309afb8b4029394f8612
#
_entry.id   5a9acfe99d1d309afb8b4029394f8612
#
_cell.length_a   1.000
_cell.length_b   1.000
_cell.length_c   1.000
_cell.angle_alpha   90.00
_cell.angle_beta   90.00
_cell.angle_gamma   90.00
#
_symmetry.space_group_name_H-M   'P 1'
#
loop_
_entity.id
_entity.type
_entity.pdbx_description
1 polymer ?
#
loop_
_entity_poly.entity_id
_entity_poly.type
_entity_poly.pdbx_seq_one_letter_code
_entity_poly.pdbx_strand_id
1 'polypeptide(L)'
;MSSSDSVQRWEQKWSESRLVRRVPADQDAPRRRLELAELNVARAARERAAGDADAALIFAEQALINAADALLARDGYSANSHVVRFSYPRLPAVYVSERGLIDRIRSARNTAQYDARDSVPAGLAAQAIQLAERALGEVRAVL
;
A
#
# COMPACT_ATOMS: atom_id res chain seq x y z
N MET A 1 -19.34 6.04 -15.99
CA MET A 1 -18.79 4.68 -15.95
C MET A 1 -18.89 4.15 -14.54
N SER A 2 -19.41 2.95 -14.35
CA SER A 2 -19.56 2.35 -13.03
C SER A 2 -18.20 1.87 -12.51
N SER A 3 -18.06 1.72 -11.17
CA SER A 3 -16.86 1.15 -10.57
C SER A 3 -16.66 -0.31 -11.00
N SER A 4 -17.74 -1.06 -11.27
CA SER A 4 -17.65 -2.42 -11.79
C SER A 4 -17.01 -2.47 -13.17
N ASP A 5 -17.35 -1.54 -14.06
CA ASP A 5 -16.75 -1.46 -15.39
C ASP A 5 -15.27 -1.10 -15.31
N SER A 6 -14.90 -0.21 -14.40
CA SER A 6 -13.50 0.17 -14.16
C SER A 6 -12.69 -1.01 -13.65
N VAL A 7 -13.24 -1.80 -12.72
CA VAL A 7 -12.58 -3.00 -12.19
C VAL A 7 -12.39 -4.04 -13.27
N GLN A 8 -13.41 -4.28 -14.12
CA GLN A 8 -13.30 -5.22 -15.24
C GLN A 8 -12.18 -4.84 -16.20
N ARG A 9 -12.06 -3.56 -16.54
CA ARG A 9 -11.00 -3.08 -17.43
C ARG A 9 -9.63 -3.24 -16.79
N TRP A 10 -9.52 -2.95 -15.52
CA TRP A 10 -8.29 -3.15 -14.77
C TRP A 10 -7.88 -4.63 -14.77
N GLU A 11 -8.83 -5.54 -14.50
CA GLU A 11 -8.58 -6.97 -14.52
C GLU A 11 -8.16 -7.43 -15.93
N GLN A 12 -8.87 -7.03 -16.97
CA GLN A 12 -8.56 -7.40 -18.35
C GLN A 12 -7.15 -6.93 -18.76
N LYS A 13 -6.78 -5.74 -18.34
CA LYS A 13 -5.47 -5.17 -18.67
C LYS A 13 -4.32 -5.99 -18.09
N TRP A 14 -4.46 -6.50 -16.88
CA TRP A 14 -3.34 -7.07 -16.12
C TRP A 14 -3.37 -8.59 -15.95
N SER A 15 -4.49 -9.26 -16.25
CA SER A 15 -4.63 -10.70 -16.04
C SER A 15 -3.74 -11.53 -16.98
N GLU A 16 -3.57 -11.10 -18.22
CA GLU A 16 -2.74 -11.82 -19.20
C GLU A 16 -1.27 -11.89 -18.78
N SER A 17 -0.75 -10.84 -18.15
CA SER A 17 0.62 -10.81 -17.64
C SER A 17 0.77 -11.50 -16.28
N ARG A 18 -0.31 -12.04 -15.73
CA ARG A 18 -0.38 -12.69 -14.41
C ARG A 18 -0.02 -11.76 -13.25
N LEU A 19 -0.13 -10.46 -13.45
CA LEU A 19 0.11 -9.47 -12.39
C LEU A 19 -1.11 -9.27 -11.49
N VAL A 20 -2.28 -9.71 -11.97
CA VAL A 20 -3.53 -9.77 -11.19
C VAL A 20 -4.10 -11.17 -11.33
N ARG A 21 -4.62 -11.72 -10.25
CA ARG A 21 -5.34 -12.98 -10.25
C ARG A 21 -6.54 -12.89 -9.33
N ARG A 22 -7.55 -13.69 -9.63
CA ARG A 22 -8.68 -13.88 -8.70
C ARG A 22 -8.26 -14.85 -7.61
N VAL A 23 -8.71 -14.58 -6.39
CA VAL A 23 -8.48 -15.45 -5.24
C VAL A 23 -9.80 -15.87 -4.66
N PRO A 24 -9.87 -17.04 -3.97
CA PRO A 24 -11.10 -17.49 -3.33
C PRO A 24 -11.59 -16.45 -2.32
N ALA A 25 -12.90 -16.30 -2.23
CA ALA A 25 -13.51 -15.42 -1.25
C ALA A 25 -13.19 -15.94 0.17
N ASP A 26 -12.61 -15.05 0.97
CA ASP A 26 -12.31 -15.28 2.37
C ASP A 26 -12.72 -14.03 3.11
N GLN A 27 -13.77 -14.11 3.91
CA GLN A 27 -14.34 -12.94 4.60
C GLN A 27 -13.38 -12.35 5.63
N ASP A 28 -12.43 -13.13 6.11
CA ASP A 28 -11.45 -12.68 7.10
C ASP A 28 -10.19 -12.06 6.47
N ALA A 29 -9.93 -12.30 5.19
CA ALA A 29 -8.74 -11.81 4.53
C ALA A 29 -8.62 -10.26 4.55
N PRO A 30 -9.67 -9.48 4.26
CA PRO A 30 -9.60 -8.02 4.38
C PRO A 30 -9.23 -7.56 5.79
N ARG A 31 -9.83 -8.16 6.81
CA ARG A 31 -9.54 -7.82 8.21
C ARG A 31 -8.09 -8.12 8.58
N ARG A 32 -7.59 -9.30 8.20
CA ARG A 32 -6.19 -9.68 8.45
C ARG A 32 -5.21 -8.70 7.79
N ARG A 33 -5.51 -8.28 6.56
CA ARG A 33 -4.67 -7.29 5.85
C ARG A 33 -4.69 -5.94 6.54
N LEU A 34 -5.85 -5.54 7.03
CA LEU A 34 -5.99 -4.29 7.77
C LEU A 34 -5.23 -4.33 9.10
N GLU A 35 -5.29 -5.44 9.82
CA GLU A 35 -4.52 -5.65 11.05
C GLU A 35 -3.02 -5.57 10.79
N LEU A 36 -2.54 -6.13 9.67
CA LEU A 36 -1.14 -6.02 9.26
C LEU A 36 -0.76 -4.57 8.98
N ALA A 37 -1.64 -3.82 8.32
CA ALA A 37 -1.41 -2.40 8.07
C ALA A 37 -1.26 -1.62 9.38
N GLU A 38 -2.14 -1.86 10.34
CA GLU A 38 -2.09 -1.24 11.68
C GLU A 38 -0.78 -1.59 12.39
N LEU A 39 -0.38 -2.85 12.36
CA LEU A 39 0.87 -3.31 12.96
C LEU A 39 2.07 -2.62 12.31
N ASN A 40 2.10 -2.49 10.99
CA ASN A 40 3.20 -1.87 10.28
C ASN A 40 3.26 -0.36 10.50
N VAL A 41 2.13 0.32 10.67
CA VAL A 41 2.13 1.72 11.08
C VAL A 41 2.76 1.87 12.46
N ALA A 42 2.39 1.02 13.42
CA ALA A 42 2.96 1.05 14.77
C ALA A 42 4.47 0.77 14.75
N ARG A 43 4.91 -0.18 13.93
CA ARG A 43 6.35 -0.47 13.75
C ARG A 43 7.09 0.72 13.15
N ALA A 44 6.51 1.36 12.14
CA ALA A 44 7.10 2.54 11.51
C ALA A 44 7.29 3.67 12.53
N ALA A 45 6.30 3.94 13.34
CA ALA A 45 6.37 4.97 14.40
C ALA A 45 7.47 4.65 15.42
N ARG A 46 7.58 3.40 15.81
CA ARG A 46 8.60 2.94 16.76
C ARG A 46 10.01 3.11 16.21
N GLU A 47 10.22 2.71 14.96
CA GLU A 47 11.52 2.85 14.32
C GLU A 47 11.91 4.30 14.12
N ARG A 48 10.94 5.15 13.78
CA ARG A 48 11.19 6.59 13.67
C ARG A 48 11.61 7.18 15.01
N ALA A 49 10.95 6.79 16.09
CA ALA A 49 11.30 7.25 17.44
C ALA A 49 12.70 6.78 17.86
N ALA A 50 13.15 5.63 17.36
CA ALA A 50 14.49 5.09 17.59
C ALA A 50 15.55 5.73 16.69
N GLY A 51 15.18 6.62 15.78
CA GLY A 51 16.09 7.29 14.87
C GLY A 51 16.43 6.51 13.61
N ASP A 52 15.71 5.42 13.32
CA ASP A 52 15.91 4.62 12.10
C ASP A 52 14.91 5.00 11.03
N ALA A 53 15.23 6.02 10.23
CA ALA A 53 14.37 6.53 9.18
C ALA A 53 14.18 5.50 8.05
N ASP A 54 15.20 4.72 7.73
CA ASP A 54 15.10 3.68 6.69
C ASP A 54 14.07 2.63 7.08
N ALA A 55 14.16 2.07 8.28
CA ALA A 55 13.21 1.08 8.77
C ALA A 55 11.80 1.66 8.90
N ALA A 56 11.68 2.90 9.37
CA ALA A 56 10.40 3.58 9.48
C ALA A 56 9.70 3.69 8.12
N LEU A 57 10.44 4.09 7.09
CA LEU A 57 9.88 4.23 5.74
C LEU A 57 9.47 2.87 5.17
N ILE A 58 10.28 1.83 5.36
CA ILE A 58 9.99 0.48 4.89
C ILE A 58 8.70 -0.04 5.50
N PHE A 59 8.51 0.10 6.82
CA PHE A 59 7.27 -0.31 7.47
C PHE A 59 6.06 0.53 7.05
N ALA A 60 6.25 1.83 6.84
CA ALA A 60 5.18 2.70 6.36
C ALA A 60 4.71 2.31 4.96
N GLU A 61 5.64 2.00 4.06
CA GLU A 61 5.28 1.51 2.72
C GLU A 61 4.54 0.17 2.82
N GLN A 62 5.01 -0.73 3.66
CA GLN A 62 4.33 -2.01 3.85
C GLN A 62 2.89 -1.82 4.34
N ALA A 63 2.65 -0.84 5.20
CA ALA A 63 1.29 -0.50 5.65
C ALA A 63 0.42 0.00 4.50
N LEU A 64 0.96 0.84 3.61
CA LEU A 64 0.25 1.30 2.40
C LEU A 64 -0.15 0.11 1.52
N ILE A 65 0.74 -0.84 1.35
CA ILE A 65 0.50 -2.07 0.57
C ILE A 65 -0.59 -2.91 1.23
N ASN A 66 -0.48 -3.17 2.52
CA ASN A 66 -1.45 -3.99 3.26
C ASN A 66 -2.86 -3.37 3.20
N ALA A 67 -2.98 -2.06 3.34
CA ALA A 67 -4.26 -1.38 3.28
C ALA A 67 -4.91 -1.51 1.89
N ALA A 68 -4.13 -1.32 0.82
CA ALA A 68 -4.62 -1.54 -0.54
C ALA A 68 -5.03 -2.98 -0.76
N ASP A 69 -4.22 -3.94 -0.29
CA ASP A 69 -4.50 -5.36 -0.42
C ASP A 69 -5.77 -5.78 0.33
N ALA A 70 -6.15 -5.08 1.41
CA ALA A 70 -7.41 -5.33 2.10
C ALA A 70 -8.61 -5.13 1.18
N LEU A 71 -8.59 -4.06 0.37
CA LEU A 71 -9.68 -3.80 -0.58
C LEU A 71 -9.65 -4.76 -1.76
N LEU A 72 -8.46 -5.10 -2.29
CA LEU A 72 -8.34 -6.12 -3.32
C LEU A 72 -8.88 -7.46 -2.82
N ALA A 73 -8.51 -7.89 -1.61
CA ALA A 73 -8.96 -9.14 -1.02
C ALA A 73 -10.49 -9.15 -0.83
N ARG A 74 -11.07 -8.03 -0.39
CA ARG A 74 -12.53 -7.89 -0.27
C ARG A 74 -13.22 -8.20 -1.59
N ASP A 75 -12.64 -7.74 -2.69
CA ASP A 75 -13.23 -7.86 -4.03
C ASP A 75 -12.76 -9.14 -4.76
N GLY A 76 -11.95 -9.99 -4.10
CA GLY A 76 -11.53 -11.28 -4.64
C GLY A 76 -10.31 -11.22 -5.56
N TYR A 77 -9.42 -10.24 -5.35
CA TYR A 77 -8.22 -10.07 -6.17
C TYR A 77 -6.93 -10.11 -5.34
N SER A 78 -5.85 -10.50 -6.02
CA SER A 78 -4.49 -10.38 -5.54
C SER A 78 -3.63 -9.77 -6.65
N ALA A 79 -2.76 -8.83 -6.30
CA ALA A 79 -1.86 -8.17 -7.25
C ALA A 79 -0.40 -8.45 -6.87
N ASN A 80 0.43 -8.73 -7.89
CA ASN A 80 1.85 -9.07 -7.72
C ASN A 80 2.80 -7.89 -8.00
N SER A 81 2.26 -6.72 -8.29
CA SER A 81 3.04 -5.55 -8.66
C SER A 81 2.48 -4.31 -7.97
N HIS A 82 3.37 -3.41 -7.55
CA HIS A 82 2.95 -2.15 -6.96
C HIS A 82 2.17 -1.28 -7.94
N VAL A 83 2.60 -1.24 -9.21
CA VAL A 83 1.90 -0.47 -10.25
C VAL A 83 0.46 -0.97 -10.39
N VAL A 84 0.28 -2.27 -10.46
CA VAL A 84 -1.04 -2.88 -10.62
C VAL A 84 -1.89 -2.68 -9.37
N ARG A 85 -1.32 -2.92 -8.19
CA ARG A 85 -2.01 -2.75 -6.92
C ARG A 85 -2.52 -1.33 -6.74
N PHE A 86 -1.64 -0.35 -6.92
CA PHE A 86 -1.99 1.06 -6.68
C PHE A 86 -2.81 1.69 -7.80
N SER A 87 -3.04 0.96 -8.90
CA SER A 87 -3.96 1.36 -9.97
C SER A 87 -5.36 0.77 -9.82
N TYR A 88 -5.61 0.01 -8.75
CA TYR A 88 -6.92 -0.60 -8.52
C TYR A 88 -7.99 0.49 -8.39
N PRO A 89 -9.06 0.45 -9.22
CA PRO A 89 -10.01 1.57 -9.32
C PRO A 89 -10.83 1.87 -8.07
N ARG A 90 -10.95 0.92 -7.15
CA ARG A 90 -11.73 1.11 -5.91
C ARG A 90 -10.90 1.50 -4.70
N LEU A 91 -9.63 1.83 -4.91
CA LEU A 91 -8.84 2.40 -3.81
C LEU A 91 -9.34 3.80 -3.47
N PRO A 92 -9.21 4.23 -2.19
CA PRO A 92 -9.50 5.61 -1.81
C PRO A 92 -8.71 6.62 -2.62
N ALA A 93 -9.24 7.82 -2.77
CA ALA A 93 -8.65 8.88 -3.60
C ALA A 93 -7.21 9.23 -3.19
N VAL A 94 -6.83 9.01 -1.94
CA VAL A 94 -5.48 9.28 -1.44
C VAL A 94 -4.41 8.56 -2.28
N TYR A 95 -4.69 7.35 -2.77
CA TYR A 95 -3.73 6.60 -3.60
C TYR A 95 -3.49 7.25 -4.96
N VAL A 96 -4.45 8.02 -5.46
CA VAL A 96 -4.30 8.78 -6.71
C VAL A 96 -3.70 10.16 -6.44
N SER A 97 -4.25 10.88 -5.46
CA SER A 97 -3.81 12.25 -5.16
C SER A 97 -2.38 12.31 -4.63
N GLU A 98 -1.92 11.26 -3.95
CA GLU A 98 -0.59 11.18 -3.36
C GLU A 98 0.34 10.23 -4.14
N ARG A 99 0.05 9.98 -5.40
CA ARG A 99 0.85 9.07 -6.23
C ARG A 99 2.33 9.48 -6.29
N GLY A 100 2.60 10.77 -6.40
CA GLY A 100 3.98 11.26 -6.42
C GLY A 100 4.74 10.94 -5.14
N LEU A 101 4.09 11.10 -3.98
CA LEU A 101 4.69 10.74 -2.70
C LEU A 101 4.88 9.22 -2.58
N ILE A 102 3.89 8.44 -3.00
CA ILE A 102 3.99 6.97 -3.02
C ILE A 102 5.19 6.52 -3.86
N ASP A 103 5.38 7.11 -5.03
CA ASP A 103 6.51 6.80 -5.91
C ASP A 103 7.85 7.16 -5.27
N ARG A 104 7.92 8.31 -4.59
CA ARG A 104 9.12 8.72 -3.86
C ARG A 104 9.43 7.78 -2.70
N ILE A 105 8.42 7.36 -1.96
CA ILE A 105 8.56 6.39 -0.86
C ILE A 105 9.14 5.08 -1.40
N ARG A 106 8.57 4.58 -2.50
CA ARG A 106 9.03 3.33 -3.12
C ARG A 106 10.46 3.43 -3.60
N SER A 107 10.83 4.53 -4.24
CA SER A 107 12.19 4.78 -4.71
C SER A 107 13.18 4.83 -3.54
N ALA A 108 12.84 5.56 -2.47
CA ALA A 108 13.66 5.67 -1.27
C ALA A 108 13.81 4.32 -0.56
N ARG A 109 12.73 3.51 -0.51
CA ARG A 109 12.80 2.16 0.06
C ARG A 109 13.77 1.28 -0.73
N ASN A 110 13.70 1.32 -2.06
CA ASN A 110 14.60 0.53 -2.90
C ASN A 110 16.06 0.93 -2.68
N THR A 111 16.34 2.23 -2.59
CA THR A 111 17.68 2.73 -2.29
C THR A 111 18.16 2.25 -0.92
N ALA A 112 17.35 2.41 0.12
CA ALA A 112 17.70 2.03 1.49
C ALA A 112 17.94 0.52 1.64
N GLN A 113 17.16 -0.29 0.93
CA GLN A 113 17.18 -1.73 1.08
C GLN A 113 18.26 -2.41 0.24
N TYR A 114 18.59 -1.84 -0.94
CA TYR A 114 19.45 -2.51 -1.90
C TYR A 114 20.74 -1.76 -2.23
N ASP A 115 20.79 -0.44 -2.04
CA ASP A 115 21.91 0.39 -2.49
C ASP A 115 22.68 1.07 -1.36
N ALA A 116 22.00 1.76 -0.44
CA ALA A 116 22.66 2.59 0.55
C ALA A 116 21.88 2.64 1.87
N ARG A 117 22.52 2.24 2.97
CA ARG A 117 21.96 2.37 4.32
C ARG A 117 21.96 3.83 4.76
N ASP A 118 21.04 4.18 5.66
CA ASP A 118 20.91 5.51 6.25
C ASP A 118 20.70 6.59 5.20
N SER A 119 20.00 6.24 4.09
CA SER A 119 19.78 7.13 2.97
C SER A 119 18.45 7.88 3.03
N VAL A 120 17.52 7.45 3.88
CA VAL A 120 16.18 8.05 3.95
C VAL A 120 16.19 9.30 4.82
N PRO A 121 15.78 10.47 4.27
CA PRO A 121 15.63 11.67 5.10
C PRO A 121 14.55 11.48 6.16
N ALA A 122 14.79 11.98 7.35
CA ALA A 122 13.83 11.89 8.46
C ALA A 122 12.46 12.48 8.09
N GLY A 123 12.45 13.58 7.33
CA GLY A 123 11.21 14.20 6.87
C GLY A 123 10.40 13.32 5.94
N LEU A 124 11.06 12.57 5.06
CA LEU A 124 10.37 11.64 4.16
C LEU A 124 9.77 10.45 4.95
N ALA A 125 10.50 9.93 5.94
CA ALA A 125 9.97 8.89 6.81
C ALA A 125 8.72 9.37 7.56
N ALA A 126 8.72 10.59 8.07
CA ALA A 126 7.56 11.19 8.73
C ALA A 126 6.37 11.32 7.78
N GLN A 127 6.61 11.80 6.56
CA GLN A 127 5.57 11.91 5.53
C GLN A 127 4.99 10.54 5.15
N ALA A 128 5.84 9.52 5.05
CA ALA A 128 5.41 8.16 4.74
C ALA A 128 4.49 7.60 5.82
N ILE A 129 4.80 7.83 7.09
CA ILE A 129 3.97 7.40 8.21
C ILE A 129 2.61 8.11 8.18
N GLN A 130 2.60 9.42 7.98
CA GLN A 130 1.36 10.19 7.89
C GLN A 130 0.49 9.72 6.73
N LEU A 131 1.09 9.45 5.58
CA LEU A 131 0.37 8.93 4.42
C LEU A 131 -0.22 7.55 4.71
N ALA A 132 0.56 6.66 5.34
CA ALA A 132 0.09 5.32 5.71
C ALA A 132 -1.09 5.39 6.69
N GLU A 133 -1.01 6.25 7.69
CA GLU A 133 -2.11 6.46 8.65
C GLU A 133 -3.37 6.96 7.95
N ARG A 134 -3.23 7.93 7.06
CA ARG A 134 -4.35 8.47 6.29
C ARG A 134 -4.97 7.40 5.38
N ALA A 135 -4.15 6.68 4.63
CA ALA A 135 -4.64 5.62 3.73
C ALA A 135 -5.36 4.52 4.52
N LEU A 136 -4.79 4.09 5.64
CA LEU A 136 -5.39 3.09 6.51
C LEU A 136 -6.76 3.55 7.03
N GLY A 137 -6.88 4.80 7.46
CA GLY A 137 -8.14 5.37 7.91
C GLY A 137 -9.19 5.41 6.80
N GLU A 138 -8.81 5.80 5.60
CA GLU A 138 -9.72 5.86 4.46
C GLU A 138 -10.14 4.47 3.98
N VAL A 139 -9.24 3.50 4.00
CA VAL A 139 -9.57 2.10 3.67
C VAL A 139 -10.52 1.53 4.71
N ARG A 140 -10.25 1.76 5.99
CA ARG A 140 -11.11 1.29 7.09
C ARG A 140 -12.53 1.82 6.94
N ALA A 141 -12.69 3.07 6.50
CA ALA A 141 -14.00 3.70 6.35
C ALA A 141 -14.85 3.08 5.23
N VAL A 142 -14.24 2.46 4.23
CA VAL A 142 -14.96 1.88 3.07
C VAL A 142 -14.93 0.35 3.04
N LEU A 143 -14.27 -0.26 4.00
CA LEU A 143 -14.13 -1.73 4.03
C LEU A 143 -15.42 -2.42 4.59
#